data_5d9c02b9f89de44dec0c262dd9f7a759
#
_entry.id   5d9c02b9f89de44dec0c262dd9f7a759
#
_cell.length_a   1.000
_cell.length_b   1.000
_cell.length_c   1.000
_cell.angle_alpha   90.00
_cell.angle_beta   90.00
_cell.angle_gamma   90.00
#
_symmetry.space_group_name_H-M   'P 1'
#
loop_
_entity.id
_entity.type
_entity.pdbx_description
1 polymer ?
#
loop_
_entity_poly.entity_id
_entity_poly.type
_entity_poly.pdbx_seq_one_letter_code
_entity_poly.pdbx_strand_id
1 'polypeptide(L)'
;MTIYPDASFLVSWLYKPDPLNAKARAWFSSHQSDDFLVSGWARFETINTLRDLCLRPHPPRRELIEGLRRYFSRLLQVGPFEFAVVDWDEALQDAHQISAGFAARHKARSADILQVAMLEQINPDLFVSGDKDQLTLATARGFRSVRFY
;
A
#
# COMPACT_ATOMS: atom_id res chain seq x y z
N MET A 1 -6.43 -13.33 -9.70
CA MET A 1 -5.65 -13.48 -8.44
C MET A 1 -5.92 -12.30 -7.54
N THR A 2 -5.68 -12.46 -6.24
CA THR A 2 -5.82 -11.36 -5.27
C THR A 2 -4.50 -10.59 -5.17
N ILE A 3 -4.56 -9.27 -5.31
CA ILE A 3 -3.41 -8.37 -5.27
C ILE A 3 -3.60 -7.37 -4.12
N TYR A 4 -2.59 -7.23 -3.28
CA TYR A 4 -2.60 -6.23 -2.24
C TYR A 4 -1.56 -5.12 -2.53
N PRO A 5 -2.00 -3.93 -2.96
CA PRO A 5 -1.14 -2.79 -3.19
C PRO A 5 -0.85 -2.04 -1.87
N ASP A 6 0.39 -1.62 -1.68
CA ASP A 6 0.72 -0.69 -0.61
C ASP A 6 0.42 0.77 -0.97
N ALA A 7 0.62 1.66 0.00
CA ALA A 7 0.39 3.09 -0.19
C ALA A 7 1.32 3.70 -1.26
N SER A 8 2.54 3.19 -1.45
CA SER A 8 3.48 3.72 -2.44
C SER A 8 2.97 3.50 -3.86
N PHE A 9 2.42 2.31 -4.13
CA PHE A 9 1.76 2.02 -5.40
C PHE A 9 0.51 2.87 -5.60
N LEU A 10 -0.37 2.91 -4.59
CA LEU A 10 -1.64 3.63 -4.66
C LEU A 10 -1.44 5.14 -4.88
N VAL A 11 -0.49 5.76 -4.19
CA VAL A 11 -0.15 7.18 -4.39
C VAL A 11 0.39 7.40 -5.80
N SER A 12 1.34 6.59 -6.26
CA SER A 12 1.88 6.70 -7.62
C SER A 12 0.80 6.51 -8.68
N TRP A 13 -0.15 5.59 -8.46
CA TRP A 13 -1.27 5.36 -9.38
C TRP A 13 -2.27 6.52 -9.40
N LEU A 14 -2.58 7.12 -8.23
CA LEU A 14 -3.56 8.20 -8.09
C LEU A 14 -3.02 9.56 -8.52
N TYR A 15 -1.79 9.89 -8.11
CA TYR A 15 -1.23 11.24 -8.25
C TYR A 15 -0.47 11.39 -9.56
N LYS A 16 -1.12 12.01 -10.56
CA LYS A 16 -0.57 12.15 -11.92
C LYS A 16 0.83 12.78 -11.99
N PRO A 17 1.21 13.78 -11.15
CA PRO A 17 2.56 14.34 -11.17
C PRO A 17 3.64 13.44 -10.55
N ASP A 18 3.28 12.29 -9.96
CA ASP A 18 4.27 11.34 -9.44
C ASP A 18 5.15 10.79 -10.57
N PRO A 19 6.48 10.75 -10.42
CA PRO A 19 7.40 10.25 -11.47
C PRO A 19 7.12 8.81 -11.89
N LEU A 20 6.51 8.02 -11.02
CA LEU A 20 6.18 6.61 -11.27
C LEU A 20 4.72 6.41 -11.73
N ASN A 21 3.94 7.49 -11.87
CA ASN A 21 2.52 7.40 -12.22
C ASN A 21 2.26 6.59 -13.50
N ALA A 22 3.00 6.87 -14.57
CA ALA A 22 2.83 6.15 -15.83
C ALA A 22 3.09 4.64 -15.67
N LYS A 23 4.11 4.27 -14.90
CA LYS A 23 4.45 2.85 -14.61
C LYS A 23 3.38 2.19 -13.75
N ALA A 24 2.93 2.85 -12.68
CA ALA A 24 1.88 2.33 -11.81
C ALA A 24 0.55 2.12 -12.57
N ARG A 25 0.19 3.05 -13.44
CA ARG A 25 -1.00 2.92 -14.29
C ARG A 25 -0.88 1.81 -15.33
N ALA A 26 0.26 1.68 -15.99
CA ALA A 26 0.51 0.59 -16.94
C ALA A 26 0.47 -0.78 -16.24
N TRP A 27 1.09 -0.87 -15.07
CA TRP A 27 1.07 -2.08 -14.25
C TRP A 27 -0.36 -2.44 -13.83
N PHE A 28 -1.14 -1.49 -13.31
CA PHE A 28 -2.55 -1.68 -12.98
C PHE A 28 -3.37 -2.15 -14.20
N SER A 29 -3.15 -1.51 -15.36
CA SER A 29 -3.88 -1.86 -16.59
C SER A 29 -3.61 -3.29 -17.07
N SER A 30 -2.40 -3.82 -16.80
CA SER A 30 -2.08 -5.22 -17.14
C SER A 30 -2.67 -6.26 -16.18
N HIS A 31 -3.26 -5.81 -15.05
CA HIS A 31 -3.86 -6.63 -14.01
C HIS A 31 -5.35 -6.33 -13.78
N GLN A 32 -6.05 -5.76 -14.77
CA GLN A 32 -7.46 -5.35 -14.63
C GLN A 32 -8.44 -6.49 -14.35
N SER A 33 -8.06 -7.73 -14.64
CA SER A 33 -8.86 -8.92 -14.36
C SER A 33 -8.60 -9.50 -12.96
N ASP A 34 -7.71 -8.91 -12.19
CA ASP A 34 -7.35 -9.35 -10.84
C ASP A 34 -8.10 -8.54 -9.78
N ASP A 35 -8.26 -9.11 -8.59
CA ASP A 35 -8.97 -8.50 -7.48
C ASP A 35 -7.97 -7.70 -6.61
N PHE A 36 -8.16 -6.39 -6.52
CA PHE A 36 -7.30 -5.52 -5.73
C PHE A 36 -7.88 -5.31 -4.34
N LEU A 37 -7.17 -5.78 -3.31
CA LEU A 37 -7.56 -5.66 -1.91
C LEU A 37 -6.87 -4.46 -1.24
N VAL A 38 -7.61 -3.63 -0.52
CA VAL A 38 -7.07 -2.47 0.20
C VAL A 38 -7.55 -2.50 1.65
N SER A 39 -6.62 -2.59 2.60
CA SER A 39 -6.94 -2.51 4.03
C SER A 39 -7.19 -1.07 4.51
N GLY A 40 -7.74 -0.95 5.71
CA GLY A 40 -7.86 0.33 6.40
C GLY A 40 -6.51 1.03 6.59
N TRP A 41 -5.44 0.27 6.81
CA TRP A 41 -4.08 0.78 6.92
C TRP A 41 -3.56 1.34 5.60
N ALA A 42 -3.59 0.56 4.52
CA ALA A 42 -3.15 1.03 3.21
C ALA A 42 -3.93 2.27 2.74
N ARG A 43 -5.24 2.31 3.05
CA ARG A 43 -6.06 3.50 2.81
C ARG A 43 -5.58 4.70 3.62
N PHE A 44 -5.32 4.52 4.92
CA PHE A 44 -4.84 5.59 5.80
C PHE A 44 -3.50 6.12 5.32
N GLU A 45 -2.51 5.28 5.08
CA GLU A 45 -1.19 5.66 4.59
C GLU A 45 -1.26 6.39 3.24
N THR A 46 -2.09 5.89 2.30
CA THR A 46 -2.30 6.54 1.00
C THR A 46 -2.81 7.96 1.18
N ILE A 47 -3.86 8.15 1.99
CA ILE A 47 -4.45 9.47 2.24
C ILE A 47 -3.46 10.39 2.95
N ASN A 48 -2.72 9.87 3.95
CA ASN A 48 -1.73 10.64 4.68
C ASN A 48 -0.58 11.07 3.77
N THR A 49 -0.05 10.17 2.96
CA THR A 49 1.01 10.47 1.99
C THR A 49 0.58 11.52 0.96
N LEU A 50 -0.67 11.44 0.46
CA LEU A 50 -1.22 12.49 -0.40
C LEU A 50 -1.27 13.86 0.29
N ARG A 51 -1.62 13.92 1.58
CA ARG A 51 -1.62 15.17 2.38
C ARG A 51 -0.22 15.70 2.61
N ASP A 52 0.75 14.84 2.85
CA ASP A 52 2.16 15.21 3.04
C ASP A 52 2.78 15.86 1.80
N LEU A 53 2.23 15.62 0.60
CA LEU A 53 2.62 16.35 -0.60
C LEU A 53 2.40 17.86 -0.46
N CYS A 54 1.40 18.29 0.32
CA CYS A 54 1.13 19.71 0.59
C CYS A 54 2.20 20.39 1.47
N LEU A 55 3.09 19.62 2.08
CA LEU A 55 4.20 20.12 2.91
C LEU A 55 5.52 20.25 2.15
N ARG A 56 5.55 19.84 0.88
CA ARG A 56 6.75 19.90 0.03
C ARG A 56 7.05 21.32 -0.46
N PRO A 57 8.28 21.64 -0.90
CA PRO A 57 8.66 22.97 -1.39
C PRO A 57 7.79 23.50 -2.53
N HIS A 58 7.25 22.64 -3.38
CA HIS A 58 6.32 23.01 -4.47
C HIS A 58 5.04 22.18 -4.32
N PRO A 59 4.16 22.59 -3.35
CA PRO A 59 3.02 21.78 -2.99
C PRO A 59 1.95 21.81 -4.09
N PRO A 60 1.23 20.69 -4.28
CA PRO A 60 0.02 20.70 -5.08
C PRO A 60 -1.07 21.56 -4.42
N ARG A 61 -2.05 21.97 -5.19
CA ARG A 61 -3.23 22.66 -4.65
C ARG A 61 -3.99 21.72 -3.70
N ARG A 62 -4.40 22.21 -2.55
CA ARG A 62 -5.16 21.43 -1.55
C ARG A 62 -6.42 20.82 -2.13
N GLU A 63 -7.11 21.55 -3.02
CA GLU A 63 -8.33 21.09 -3.71
C GLU A 63 -8.07 19.84 -4.55
N LEU A 64 -6.89 19.75 -5.20
CA LEU A 64 -6.47 18.55 -5.93
C LEU A 64 -6.34 17.36 -4.99
N ILE A 65 -5.65 17.52 -3.87
CA ILE A 65 -5.44 16.44 -2.89
C ILE A 65 -6.78 15.98 -2.28
N GLU A 66 -7.67 16.91 -1.93
CA GLU A 66 -9.00 16.57 -1.43
C GLU A 66 -9.88 15.91 -2.51
N GLY A 67 -9.70 16.30 -3.77
CA GLY A 67 -10.33 15.64 -4.92
C GLY A 67 -9.87 14.19 -5.08
N LEU A 68 -8.55 13.94 -4.99
CA LEU A 68 -7.97 12.60 -5.07
C LEU A 68 -8.43 11.71 -3.91
N ARG A 69 -8.49 12.26 -2.69
CA ARG A 69 -9.00 11.55 -1.51
C ARG A 69 -10.45 11.10 -1.69
N ARG A 70 -11.33 12.00 -2.16
CA ARG A 70 -12.73 11.65 -2.46
C ARG A 70 -12.84 10.62 -3.57
N TYR A 71 -12.05 10.78 -4.62
CA TYR A 71 -11.99 9.82 -5.73
C TYR A 71 -11.57 8.44 -5.25
N PHE A 72 -10.48 8.34 -4.48
CA PHE A 72 -10.02 7.07 -3.91
C PHE A 72 -11.06 6.42 -3.00
N SER A 73 -11.71 7.21 -2.12
CA SER A 73 -12.80 6.70 -1.28
C SER A 73 -13.98 6.16 -2.09
N ARG A 74 -14.29 6.77 -3.23
CA ARG A 74 -15.34 6.26 -4.13
C ARG A 74 -14.91 4.96 -4.82
N LEU A 75 -13.65 4.83 -5.22
CA LEU A 75 -13.15 3.60 -5.84
C LEU A 75 -13.21 2.39 -4.90
N LEU A 76 -13.10 2.62 -3.59
CA LEU A 76 -13.28 1.59 -2.56
C LEU A 76 -14.76 1.22 -2.31
N GLN A 77 -15.70 2.03 -2.81
CA GLN A 77 -17.14 1.77 -2.66
C GLN A 77 -17.77 1.10 -3.89
N VAL A 78 -17.30 1.50 -5.09
CA VAL A 78 -17.97 1.12 -6.35
C VAL A 78 -17.03 0.55 -7.40
N GLY A 79 -15.80 0.27 -7.00
CA GLY A 79 -14.97 -0.28 -7.91
C GLY A 79 -13.68 -0.40 -7.93
N PRO A 80 -12.52 -0.42 -8.53
CA PRO A 80 -11.82 -1.66 -8.79
C PRO A 80 -11.08 -2.18 -7.56
N PHE A 81 -11.30 -1.58 -6.40
CA PHE A 81 -10.68 -1.98 -5.13
C PHE A 81 -11.71 -2.53 -4.16
N GLU A 82 -11.41 -3.67 -3.56
CA GLU A 82 -12.20 -4.26 -2.49
C GLU A 82 -11.58 -3.93 -1.12
N PHE A 83 -12.43 -3.66 -0.14
CA PHE A 83 -11.95 -3.36 1.20
C PHE A 83 -11.66 -4.64 1.97
N ALA A 84 -10.39 -4.86 2.33
CA ALA A 84 -9.96 -5.97 3.16
C ALA A 84 -10.14 -5.62 4.65
N VAL A 85 -10.94 -6.41 5.35
CA VAL A 85 -11.10 -6.29 6.81
C VAL A 85 -9.96 -7.02 7.50
N VAL A 86 -9.35 -6.38 8.49
CA VAL A 86 -8.23 -6.89 9.27
C VAL A 86 -8.58 -6.78 10.75
N ASP A 87 -8.32 -7.82 11.53
CA ASP A 87 -8.34 -7.75 12.99
C ASP A 87 -7.08 -7.02 13.49
N TRP A 88 -7.29 -5.86 14.08
CA TRP A 88 -6.20 -4.99 14.51
C TRP A 88 -5.41 -5.55 15.69
N ASP A 89 -6.06 -6.23 16.62
CA ASP A 89 -5.39 -6.81 17.79
C ASP A 89 -4.50 -7.96 17.35
N GLU A 90 -4.97 -8.81 16.43
CA GLU A 90 -4.18 -9.87 15.83
C GLU A 90 -3.02 -9.29 14.98
N ALA A 91 -3.28 -8.31 14.13
CA ALA A 91 -2.24 -7.66 13.32
C ALA A 91 -1.12 -7.05 14.19
N LEU A 92 -1.46 -6.46 15.34
CA LEU A 92 -0.47 -5.93 16.27
C LEU A 92 0.32 -7.04 16.96
N GLN A 93 -0.31 -8.17 17.30
CA GLN A 93 0.41 -9.33 17.86
C GLN A 93 1.40 -9.91 16.83
N ASP A 94 0.98 -10.06 15.57
CA ASP A 94 1.85 -10.50 14.48
C ASP A 94 2.99 -9.52 14.25
N ALA A 95 2.70 -8.21 14.28
CA ALA A 95 3.73 -7.18 14.17
C ALA A 95 4.79 -7.29 15.29
N HIS A 96 4.39 -7.58 16.52
CA HIS A 96 5.35 -7.83 17.62
C HIS A 96 6.23 -9.04 17.34
N GLN A 97 5.68 -10.15 16.83
CA GLN A 97 6.44 -11.34 16.49
C GLN A 97 7.41 -11.07 15.32
N ILE A 98 6.95 -10.38 14.28
CA ILE A 98 7.77 -9.98 13.13
C ILE A 98 8.91 -9.06 13.61
N SER A 99 8.62 -8.09 14.47
CA SER A 99 9.61 -7.18 15.04
C SER A 99 10.71 -7.95 15.80
N ALA A 100 10.33 -8.87 16.65
CA ALA A 100 11.28 -9.66 17.43
C ALA A 100 12.19 -10.55 16.54
N GLY A 101 11.65 -11.11 15.46
CA GLY A 101 12.38 -12.04 14.59
C GLY A 101 13.15 -11.39 13.44
N PHE A 102 12.67 -10.28 12.89
CA PHE A 102 13.14 -9.72 11.62
C PHE A 102 13.65 -8.29 11.68
N ALA A 103 13.11 -7.44 12.56
CA ALA A 103 13.40 -6.00 12.53
C ALA A 103 14.88 -5.69 12.72
N ALA A 104 15.58 -6.43 13.57
CA ALA A 104 17.02 -6.26 13.79
C ALA A 104 17.87 -6.58 12.56
N ARG A 105 17.36 -7.42 11.64
CA ARG A 105 18.08 -7.85 10.43
C ARG A 105 17.76 -7.00 9.20
N HIS A 106 16.59 -6.38 9.15
CA HIS A 106 16.04 -5.77 7.93
C HIS A 106 15.76 -4.27 8.03
N LYS A 107 16.16 -3.59 9.10
CA LYS A 107 15.93 -2.14 9.32
C LYS A 107 14.47 -1.71 9.09
N ALA A 108 13.51 -2.62 9.34
CA ALA A 108 12.11 -2.36 9.11
C ALA A 108 11.57 -1.34 10.13
N ARG A 109 10.81 -0.37 9.65
CA ARG A 109 10.09 0.60 10.49
C ARG A 109 8.80 -0.04 11.00
N SER A 110 8.22 0.53 12.06
CA SER A 110 6.95 0.04 12.62
C SER A 110 5.82 -0.04 11.57
N ALA A 111 5.77 0.94 10.67
CA ALA A 111 4.79 0.96 9.58
C ALA A 111 4.98 -0.21 8.60
N ASP A 112 6.24 -0.51 8.24
CA ASP A 112 6.59 -1.62 7.34
C ASP A 112 6.25 -2.97 7.96
N ILE A 113 6.54 -3.11 9.25
CA ILE A 113 6.23 -4.33 10.03
C ILE A 113 4.71 -4.54 10.11
N LEU A 114 3.96 -3.49 10.42
CA LEU A 114 2.50 -3.55 10.49
C LEU A 114 1.88 -3.87 9.13
N GLN A 115 2.41 -3.29 8.05
CA GLN A 115 2.00 -3.60 6.68
C GLN A 115 2.16 -5.09 6.37
N VAL A 116 3.30 -5.68 6.75
CA VAL A 116 3.56 -7.10 6.52
C VAL A 116 2.73 -7.98 7.46
N ALA A 117 2.49 -7.56 8.70
CA ALA A 117 1.57 -8.28 9.61
C ALA A 117 0.14 -8.37 9.03
N MET A 118 -0.33 -7.33 8.34
CA MET A 118 -1.62 -7.39 7.67
C MET A 118 -1.65 -8.37 6.49
N LEU A 119 -0.51 -8.61 5.83
CA LEU A 119 -0.42 -9.64 4.78
C LEU A 119 -0.70 -11.04 5.33
N GLU A 120 -0.35 -11.33 6.58
CA GLU A 120 -0.62 -12.64 7.20
C GLU A 120 -2.13 -12.94 7.26
N GLN A 121 -2.95 -11.91 7.52
CA GLN A 121 -4.41 -12.06 7.59
C GLN A 121 -5.07 -11.99 6.21
N ILE A 122 -4.63 -11.06 5.35
CA ILE A 122 -5.21 -10.85 4.02
C ILE A 122 -4.83 -12.00 3.09
N ASN A 123 -3.63 -12.56 3.26
CA ASN A 123 -3.07 -13.65 2.48
C ASN A 123 -3.25 -13.48 0.95
N PRO A 124 -2.80 -12.36 0.37
CA PRO A 124 -2.96 -12.11 -1.06
C PRO A 124 -2.04 -13.00 -1.89
N ASP A 125 -2.43 -13.29 -3.13
CA ASP A 125 -1.59 -14.00 -4.09
C ASP A 125 -0.34 -13.18 -4.47
N LEU A 126 -0.44 -11.84 -4.40
CA LEU A 126 0.64 -10.93 -4.76
C LEU A 126 0.60 -9.64 -3.92
N PHE A 127 1.72 -9.29 -3.33
CA PHE A 127 1.95 -7.98 -2.72
C PHE A 127 2.70 -7.07 -3.70
N VAL A 128 2.20 -5.87 -3.96
CA VAL A 128 2.83 -4.90 -4.85
C VAL A 128 3.18 -3.61 -4.13
N SER A 129 4.46 -3.21 -4.23
CA SER A 129 5.00 -2.03 -3.56
C SER A 129 6.11 -1.36 -4.39
N GLY A 130 6.33 -0.09 -4.16
CA GLY A 130 7.55 0.64 -4.57
C GLY A 130 8.62 0.64 -3.50
N ASP A 131 8.28 0.27 -2.26
CA ASP A 131 9.20 0.28 -1.12
C ASP A 131 10.02 -1.00 -1.06
N LYS A 132 11.36 -0.85 -1.20
CA LYS A 132 12.29 -1.97 -1.18
C LYS A 132 12.33 -2.69 0.17
N ASP A 133 12.23 -1.94 1.26
CA ASP A 133 12.36 -2.51 2.61
C ASP A 133 11.11 -3.33 2.95
N GLN A 134 9.93 -2.85 2.59
CA GLN A 134 8.67 -3.61 2.69
C GLN A 134 8.71 -4.88 1.83
N LEU A 135 9.15 -4.78 0.56
CA LEU A 135 9.26 -5.95 -0.32
C LEU A 135 10.23 -7.00 0.25
N THR A 136 11.37 -6.54 0.80
CA THR A 136 12.35 -7.44 1.42
C THR A 136 11.74 -8.18 2.61
N LEU A 137 11.02 -7.46 3.48
CA LEU A 137 10.38 -8.06 4.66
C LEU A 137 9.26 -9.02 4.26
N ALA A 138 8.39 -8.62 3.34
CA ALA A 138 7.31 -9.47 2.84
C ALA A 138 7.84 -10.77 2.20
N THR A 139 8.88 -10.65 1.36
CA THR A 139 9.54 -11.82 0.76
C THR A 139 10.17 -12.74 1.81
N ALA A 140 10.82 -12.18 2.84
CA ALA A 140 11.39 -12.94 3.94
C ALA A 140 10.32 -13.68 4.78
N ARG A 141 9.07 -13.19 4.75
CA ARG A 141 7.90 -13.83 5.36
C ARG A 141 7.21 -14.85 4.44
N GLY A 142 7.70 -15.02 3.22
CA GLY A 142 7.17 -16.01 2.27
C GLY A 142 6.12 -15.47 1.30
N PHE A 143 5.80 -14.17 1.34
CA PHE A 143 4.86 -13.56 0.41
C PHE A 143 5.50 -13.35 -0.97
N ARG A 144 4.75 -13.71 -2.00
CA ARG A 144 5.09 -13.30 -3.36
C ARG A 144 4.94 -11.79 -3.46
N SER A 145 6.04 -11.11 -3.75
CA SER A 145 6.05 -9.65 -3.76
C SER A 145 6.77 -9.12 -4.99
N VAL A 146 6.31 -7.98 -5.52
CA VAL A 146 6.83 -7.40 -6.74
C VAL A 146 6.90 -5.88 -6.64
N ARG A 147 7.94 -5.32 -7.25
CA ARG A 147 8.04 -3.90 -7.53
C ARG A 147 7.29 -3.58 -8.82
N PHE A 148 6.46 -2.54 -8.81
CA PHE A 148 5.64 -2.17 -9.98
C PHE A 148 6.38 -1.37 -11.06
N TYR A 149 7.66 -1.08 -10.88
CA TYR A 149 8.48 -0.32 -11.82
C TYR A 149 9.88 -0.89 -12.03
#